data_06f2f708a901ad55a894133e1df22b2c
#
_entry.id   06f2f708a901ad55a894133e1df22b2c
#
_cell.length_a   1.000
_cell.length_b   1.000
_cell.length_c   1.000
_cell.angle_alpha   90.00
_cell.angle_beta   90.00
_cell.angle_gamma   90.00
#
_symmetry.space_group_name_H-M   'P 1'
#
loop_
_entity.id
_entity.type
_entity.pdbx_description
1 polymer ?
#
loop_
_entity_poly.entity_id
_entity_poly.type
_entity_poly.pdbx_seq_one_letter_code
_entity_poly.pdbx_strand_id
1 'polypeptide(L)'
;MNTEYKGIKISEDTKFENMDFVQYDFSMSDLSEVVFENVNFSNCTFNKTVCKKTRFWGCFFEDCICSRVDLSDTYIGAWGGGQNNCKFVKCKLGKTFGGSYITNAVFDHCKIKGCIFFCLYMENVRFSGLIDDLMIRKMSIKEITRNQTAAKATKIIAKILRVIKQDNIDVPKVQVNGIDFSSATMQFLDFSECELQHIIPPTDDKHLLIDKDLYEITKCVSDEIKNSWYNADNQSWALNCVNNIQKEAPTAIVCWQDFKHFEDEVFADKLMELFRKAKKEYGR
;
A
#
# COMPACT_ATOMS: atom_id res chain seq x y z
N MET A 1 -16.51 -25.57 -3.13
CA MET A 1 -16.56 -24.19 -3.64
C MET A 1 -17.79 -24.02 -4.49
N ASN A 2 -18.60 -22.98 -4.22
CA ASN A 2 -19.79 -22.68 -5.03
C ASN A 2 -19.37 -22.03 -6.35
N THR A 3 -19.84 -22.54 -7.49
CA THR A 3 -19.45 -22.07 -8.84
C THR A 3 -20.56 -21.30 -9.54
N GLU A 4 -21.62 -20.90 -8.85
CA GLU A 4 -22.76 -20.18 -9.39
C GLU A 4 -22.38 -18.95 -10.24
N TYR A 5 -21.34 -18.23 -9.81
CA TYR A 5 -20.88 -17.01 -10.50
C TYR A 5 -19.66 -17.23 -11.40
N LYS A 6 -19.23 -18.47 -11.59
CA LYS A 6 -18.05 -18.77 -12.42
C LYS A 6 -18.35 -18.63 -13.91
N GLY A 7 -17.55 -17.83 -14.60
CA GLY A 7 -17.63 -17.67 -16.06
C GLY A 7 -18.87 -16.96 -16.56
N ILE A 8 -19.63 -16.28 -15.70
CA ILE A 8 -20.84 -15.55 -16.10
C ILE A 8 -20.61 -14.04 -16.09
N LYS A 9 -21.40 -13.33 -16.88
CA LYS A 9 -21.54 -11.88 -16.75
C LYS A 9 -22.69 -11.57 -15.81
N ILE A 10 -22.41 -10.84 -14.72
CA ILE A 10 -23.44 -10.28 -13.87
C ILE A 10 -23.94 -8.98 -14.50
N SER A 11 -25.24 -8.76 -14.45
CA SER A 11 -25.85 -7.55 -15.01
C SER A 11 -25.24 -6.29 -14.39
N GLU A 12 -24.94 -5.31 -15.22
CA GLU A 12 -24.50 -3.98 -14.79
C GLU A 12 -25.52 -3.39 -13.80
N ASP A 13 -25.07 -2.58 -12.87
CA ASP A 13 -25.89 -2.01 -11.78
C ASP A 13 -26.45 -3.03 -10.77
N THR A 14 -26.13 -4.32 -10.89
CA THR A 14 -26.49 -5.29 -9.85
C THR A 14 -25.84 -4.89 -8.53
N LYS A 15 -26.66 -4.85 -7.48
CA LYS A 15 -26.22 -4.55 -6.13
C LYS A 15 -26.36 -5.76 -5.22
N PHE A 16 -25.23 -6.17 -4.63
CA PHE A 16 -25.21 -7.12 -3.52
C PHE A 16 -25.00 -6.34 -2.23
N GLU A 17 -25.86 -6.51 -1.24
CA GLU A 17 -25.82 -5.71 -0.03
C GLU A 17 -26.02 -6.54 1.24
N ASN A 18 -25.17 -6.30 2.26
CA ASN A 18 -25.26 -6.91 3.59
C ASN A 18 -25.34 -8.45 3.56
N MET A 19 -24.48 -9.10 2.77
CA MET A 19 -24.47 -10.55 2.61
C MET A 19 -23.06 -11.13 2.65
N ASP A 20 -22.99 -12.43 2.76
CA ASP A 20 -21.73 -13.18 2.84
C ASP A 20 -21.60 -14.12 1.64
N PHE A 21 -20.44 -14.08 0.98
CA PHE A 21 -20.01 -15.09 0.03
C PHE A 21 -18.96 -15.97 0.67
N VAL A 22 -19.28 -17.22 0.94
CA VAL A 22 -18.36 -18.17 1.57
C VAL A 22 -18.04 -19.29 0.58
N GLN A 23 -16.75 -19.43 0.23
CA GLN A 23 -16.25 -20.43 -0.71
C GLN A 23 -16.86 -20.32 -2.11
N TYR A 24 -17.04 -19.10 -2.63
CA TYR A 24 -17.49 -18.85 -4.00
C TYR A 24 -16.33 -18.73 -4.98
N ASP A 25 -16.53 -19.26 -6.19
CA ASP A 25 -15.62 -19.12 -7.33
C ASP A 25 -16.19 -18.11 -8.33
N PHE A 26 -15.61 -16.92 -8.37
CA PHE A 26 -15.90 -15.85 -9.33
C PHE A 26 -14.92 -15.87 -10.53
N SER A 27 -14.17 -16.94 -10.73
CA SER A 27 -13.17 -17.00 -11.80
C SER A 27 -13.82 -16.84 -13.17
N MET A 28 -13.19 -16.05 -14.04
CA MET A 28 -13.62 -15.77 -15.41
C MET A 28 -14.99 -15.07 -15.52
N SER A 29 -15.55 -14.59 -14.42
CA SER A 29 -16.78 -13.80 -14.45
C SER A 29 -16.51 -12.35 -14.83
N ASP A 30 -17.55 -11.68 -15.33
CA ASP A 30 -17.57 -10.24 -15.55
C ASP A 30 -18.44 -9.59 -14.48
N LEU A 31 -17.80 -8.85 -13.56
CA LEU A 31 -18.42 -8.10 -12.46
C LEU A 31 -18.43 -6.59 -12.76
N SER A 32 -18.23 -6.20 -14.02
CA SER A 32 -18.13 -4.78 -14.38
C SER A 32 -19.38 -4.02 -13.95
N GLU A 33 -19.15 -2.85 -13.32
CA GLU A 33 -20.17 -1.93 -12.81
C GLU A 33 -21.05 -2.49 -11.67
N VAL A 34 -20.79 -3.71 -11.20
CA VAL A 34 -21.47 -4.32 -10.04
C VAL A 34 -21.08 -3.59 -8.75
N VAL A 35 -22.04 -3.42 -7.86
CA VAL A 35 -21.84 -2.82 -6.54
C VAL A 35 -21.96 -3.90 -5.45
N PHE A 36 -20.89 -4.05 -4.68
CA PHE A 36 -20.90 -4.82 -3.43
C PHE A 36 -20.84 -3.84 -2.26
N GLU A 37 -21.86 -3.84 -1.42
CA GLU A 37 -21.93 -2.94 -0.25
C GLU A 37 -22.10 -3.74 1.05
N ASN A 38 -21.14 -3.58 1.97
CA ASN A 38 -21.11 -4.31 3.25
C ASN A 38 -21.15 -5.83 3.05
N VAL A 39 -20.39 -6.33 2.10
CA VAL A 39 -20.31 -7.76 1.77
C VAL A 39 -19.05 -8.36 2.35
N ASN A 40 -19.17 -9.55 2.93
CA ASN A 40 -18.00 -10.33 3.34
C ASN A 40 -17.71 -11.42 2.30
N PHE A 41 -16.46 -11.50 1.87
CA PHE A 41 -15.96 -12.58 1.02
C PHE A 41 -15.00 -13.43 1.86
N SER A 42 -15.32 -14.70 2.05
CA SER A 42 -14.49 -15.64 2.80
C SER A 42 -14.15 -16.86 1.94
N ASN A 43 -12.86 -17.18 1.83
CA ASN A 43 -12.37 -18.29 1.00
C ASN A 43 -12.84 -18.21 -0.46
N CYS A 44 -12.96 -17.02 -1.02
CA CYS A 44 -13.41 -16.80 -2.39
C CYS A 44 -12.24 -16.72 -3.37
N THR A 45 -12.51 -17.11 -4.61
CA THR A 45 -11.50 -17.08 -5.69
C THR A 45 -11.96 -16.17 -6.82
N PHE A 46 -11.04 -15.30 -7.26
CA PHE A 46 -11.21 -14.38 -8.38
C PHE A 46 -10.04 -14.60 -9.35
N ASN A 47 -10.15 -15.54 -10.29
CA ASN A 47 -9.08 -15.79 -11.26
C ASN A 47 -9.53 -15.30 -12.65
N LYS A 48 -8.80 -14.34 -13.24
CA LYS A 48 -9.16 -13.70 -14.50
C LYS A 48 -10.57 -13.07 -14.47
N THR A 49 -11.03 -12.64 -13.32
CA THR A 49 -12.30 -11.93 -13.16
C THR A 49 -12.14 -10.51 -13.70
N VAL A 50 -13.15 -10.03 -14.42
CA VAL A 50 -13.20 -8.66 -14.89
C VAL A 50 -13.96 -7.82 -13.87
N CYS A 51 -13.30 -6.77 -13.33
CA CYS A 51 -13.85 -5.90 -12.28
C CYS A 51 -13.86 -4.42 -12.70
N LYS A 52 -14.10 -4.13 -13.96
CA LYS A 52 -14.09 -2.75 -14.47
C LYS A 52 -15.21 -1.91 -13.83
N LYS A 53 -14.83 -0.81 -13.15
CA LYS A 53 -15.75 0.07 -12.41
C LYS A 53 -16.55 -0.62 -11.29
N THR A 54 -16.18 -1.82 -10.90
CA THR A 54 -16.78 -2.52 -9.76
C THR A 54 -16.52 -1.74 -8.48
N ARG A 55 -17.47 -1.72 -7.57
CA ARG A 55 -17.37 -1.00 -6.29
C ARG A 55 -17.50 -1.98 -5.14
N PHE A 56 -16.44 -2.08 -4.32
CA PHE A 56 -16.43 -2.89 -3.10
C PHE A 56 -16.45 -1.95 -1.88
N TRP A 57 -17.62 -1.47 -1.51
CA TRP A 57 -17.82 -0.52 -0.41
C TRP A 57 -18.11 -1.22 0.90
N GLY A 58 -17.27 -0.97 1.93
CA GLY A 58 -17.40 -1.64 3.22
C GLY A 58 -17.22 -3.15 3.15
N CYS A 59 -16.53 -3.65 2.13
CA CYS A 59 -16.34 -5.08 1.91
C CYS A 59 -15.12 -5.60 2.65
N PHE A 60 -15.25 -6.79 3.21
CA PHE A 60 -14.17 -7.51 3.87
C PHE A 60 -13.81 -8.76 3.06
N PHE A 61 -12.50 -8.94 2.86
CA PHE A 61 -11.96 -10.11 2.18
C PHE A 61 -11.11 -10.90 3.17
N GLU A 62 -11.41 -12.17 3.34
CA GLU A 62 -10.71 -13.09 4.22
C GLU A 62 -10.40 -14.38 3.48
N ASP A 63 -9.13 -14.83 3.55
CA ASP A 63 -8.66 -16.03 2.87
C ASP A 63 -8.95 -16.06 1.35
N CYS A 64 -8.97 -14.89 0.70
CA CYS A 64 -9.35 -14.77 -0.71
C CYS A 64 -8.13 -14.79 -1.64
N ILE A 65 -8.33 -15.33 -2.84
CA ILE A 65 -7.30 -15.39 -3.89
C ILE A 65 -7.76 -14.63 -5.11
N CYS A 66 -7.04 -13.57 -5.46
CA CYS A 66 -7.21 -12.79 -6.69
C CYS A 66 -6.01 -13.09 -7.62
N SER A 67 -6.26 -13.66 -8.79
CA SER A 67 -5.19 -13.97 -9.74
C SER A 67 -5.51 -13.43 -11.12
N ARG A 68 -4.60 -12.62 -11.67
CA ARG A 68 -4.76 -11.99 -13.00
C ARG A 68 -6.06 -11.20 -13.15
N VAL A 69 -6.46 -10.49 -12.09
CA VAL A 69 -7.63 -9.61 -12.07
C VAL A 69 -7.20 -8.20 -12.45
N ASP A 70 -7.95 -7.55 -13.34
CA ASP A 70 -7.79 -6.12 -13.60
C ASP A 70 -8.69 -5.34 -12.65
N LEU A 71 -8.05 -4.66 -11.68
CA LEU A 71 -8.69 -3.81 -10.67
C LEU A 71 -8.43 -2.31 -10.94
N SER A 72 -7.97 -1.94 -12.14
CA SER A 72 -7.48 -0.58 -12.42
C SER A 72 -8.54 0.51 -12.28
N ASP A 73 -9.80 0.21 -12.56
CA ASP A 73 -10.93 1.13 -12.40
C ASP A 73 -11.87 0.71 -11.27
N THR A 74 -11.34 -0.01 -10.27
CA THR A 74 -12.11 -0.60 -9.18
C THR A 74 -11.83 0.17 -7.90
N TYR A 75 -12.86 0.35 -7.07
CA TYR A 75 -12.75 0.92 -5.74
C TYR A 75 -12.82 -0.21 -4.70
N ILE A 76 -11.68 -0.56 -4.10
CA ILE A 76 -11.61 -1.58 -3.05
C ILE A 76 -11.32 -0.91 -1.71
N GLY A 77 -12.11 -1.27 -0.70
CA GLY A 77 -11.88 -0.94 0.69
C GLY A 77 -12.39 0.41 1.16
N ALA A 78 -13.08 1.19 0.31
CA ALA A 78 -13.82 2.36 0.80
C ALA A 78 -14.89 1.95 1.84
N TRP A 79 -15.24 2.86 2.75
CA TRP A 79 -16.26 2.67 3.79
C TRP A 79 -15.97 1.56 4.81
N GLY A 80 -14.72 1.43 5.22
CA GLY A 80 -14.34 0.60 6.35
C GLY A 80 -14.15 -0.89 6.07
N GLY A 81 -14.00 -1.28 4.80
CA GLY A 81 -13.62 -2.63 4.43
C GLY A 81 -12.21 -3.02 4.91
N GLY A 82 -11.76 -4.23 4.61
CA GLY A 82 -10.42 -4.69 4.95
C GLY A 82 -10.05 -6.01 4.27
N GLN A 83 -8.76 -6.32 4.27
CA GLN A 83 -8.21 -7.55 3.71
C GLN A 83 -7.39 -8.28 4.77
N ASN A 84 -7.68 -9.57 4.96
CA ASN A 84 -6.91 -10.45 5.83
C ASN A 84 -6.62 -11.77 5.10
N ASN A 85 -5.36 -12.21 5.18
CA ASN A 85 -4.90 -13.45 4.57
C ASN A 85 -5.25 -13.60 3.08
N CYS A 86 -5.13 -12.49 2.33
CA CYS A 86 -5.46 -12.43 0.92
C CYS A 86 -4.22 -12.51 0.03
N LYS A 87 -4.38 -13.16 -1.12
CA LYS A 87 -3.31 -13.27 -2.11
C LYS A 87 -3.72 -12.65 -3.43
N PHE A 88 -2.96 -11.65 -3.87
CA PHE A 88 -3.09 -10.98 -5.17
C PHE A 88 -1.91 -11.40 -6.06
N VAL A 89 -2.18 -12.12 -7.14
CA VAL A 89 -1.14 -12.66 -8.04
C VAL A 89 -1.30 -12.08 -9.42
N LYS A 90 -0.29 -11.38 -9.91
CA LYS A 90 -0.29 -10.77 -11.25
C LYS A 90 -1.53 -9.93 -11.53
N CYS A 91 -2.08 -9.30 -10.49
CA CYS A 91 -3.20 -8.38 -10.61
C CYS A 91 -2.72 -7.00 -11.06
N LYS A 92 -3.58 -6.26 -11.74
CA LYS A 92 -3.38 -4.85 -12.01
C LYS A 92 -4.20 -4.07 -11.00
N LEU A 93 -3.54 -3.33 -10.10
CA LEU A 93 -4.22 -2.55 -9.08
C LEU A 93 -4.67 -1.20 -9.66
N GLY A 94 -5.79 -0.70 -9.11
CA GLY A 94 -6.33 0.61 -9.46
C GLY A 94 -5.59 1.75 -8.77
N LYS A 95 -6.03 2.98 -9.06
CA LYS A 95 -5.50 4.19 -8.42
C LYS A 95 -5.74 4.21 -6.91
N THR A 96 -6.78 3.54 -6.45
CA THR A 96 -7.15 3.47 -5.03
C THR A 96 -7.39 2.03 -4.63
N PHE A 97 -6.66 1.60 -3.63
CA PHE A 97 -6.77 0.27 -3.06
C PHE A 97 -6.71 0.39 -1.53
N GLY A 98 -7.30 -0.55 -0.80
CA GLY A 98 -7.11 -0.61 0.63
C GLY A 98 -8.33 -1.05 1.40
N GLY A 99 -8.54 -0.43 2.54
CA GLY A 99 -9.53 -0.74 3.57
C GLY A 99 -8.97 -0.32 4.91
N SER A 100 -9.75 -0.48 5.96
CA SER A 100 -9.29 -0.10 7.31
C SER A 100 -8.03 -0.86 7.74
N TYR A 101 -7.85 -2.08 7.23
CA TYR A 101 -6.65 -2.87 7.46
C TYR A 101 -6.28 -3.73 6.24
N ILE A 102 -5.00 -4.02 6.11
CA ILE A 102 -4.42 -4.99 5.19
C ILE A 102 -3.48 -5.86 6.01
N THR A 103 -3.85 -7.11 6.29
CA THR A 103 -3.07 -8.01 7.15
C THR A 103 -2.82 -9.35 6.48
N ASN A 104 -1.62 -9.90 6.69
CA ASN A 104 -1.21 -11.20 6.16
C ASN A 104 -1.43 -11.32 4.63
N ALA A 105 -1.21 -10.24 3.90
CA ALA A 105 -1.50 -10.17 2.47
C ALA A 105 -0.24 -10.31 1.62
N VAL A 106 -0.41 -10.90 0.43
CA VAL A 106 0.68 -11.07 -0.54
C VAL A 106 0.28 -10.43 -1.87
N PHE A 107 1.12 -9.50 -2.35
CA PHE A 107 1.03 -8.89 -3.67
C PHE A 107 2.16 -9.43 -4.54
N ASP A 108 1.88 -10.53 -5.26
CA ASP A 108 2.86 -11.26 -6.03
C ASP A 108 2.85 -10.83 -7.50
N HIS A 109 3.91 -10.14 -7.93
CA HIS A 109 4.09 -9.61 -9.29
C HIS A 109 2.86 -8.80 -9.77
N CYS A 110 2.21 -8.07 -8.86
CA CYS A 110 1.14 -7.16 -9.21
C CYS A 110 1.68 -5.92 -9.93
N LYS A 111 0.90 -5.39 -10.87
CA LYS A 111 1.18 -4.09 -11.46
C LYS A 111 0.65 -3.01 -10.52
N ILE A 112 1.55 -2.40 -9.76
CA ILE A 112 1.28 -1.30 -8.85
C ILE A 112 1.91 -0.05 -9.46
N LYS A 113 1.07 0.86 -9.98
CA LYS A 113 1.53 2.09 -10.60
C LYS A 113 0.56 3.24 -10.35
N GLY A 114 1.05 4.31 -9.68
CA GLY A 114 0.23 5.45 -9.31
C GLY A 114 -0.91 5.03 -8.37
N CYS A 115 -0.62 4.20 -7.37
CA CYS A 115 -1.61 3.59 -6.49
C CYS A 115 -1.56 4.19 -5.09
N ILE A 116 -2.73 4.54 -4.54
CA ILE A 116 -2.85 4.99 -3.16
C ILE A 116 -3.50 3.87 -2.34
N PHE A 117 -2.79 3.39 -1.33
CA PHE A 117 -3.33 2.47 -0.34
C PHE A 117 -3.88 3.27 0.84
N PHE A 118 -5.20 3.28 0.99
CA PHE A 118 -5.85 3.87 2.16
C PHE A 118 -6.08 2.82 3.23
N CYS A 119 -5.45 2.98 4.41
CA CYS A 119 -5.66 2.09 5.54
C CYS A 119 -5.38 2.79 6.88
N LEU A 120 -5.67 2.11 7.99
CA LEU A 120 -5.25 2.49 9.35
C LEU A 120 -4.10 1.60 9.80
N TYR A 121 -4.10 0.36 9.34
CA TYR A 121 -3.22 -0.69 9.81
C TYR A 121 -2.79 -1.62 8.70
N MET A 122 -1.50 -1.93 8.65
CA MET A 122 -0.92 -2.88 7.72
C MET A 122 0.05 -3.79 8.50
N GLU A 123 -0.11 -5.10 8.38
CA GLU A 123 0.72 -6.07 9.10
C GLU A 123 1.01 -7.31 8.26
N ASN A 124 2.27 -7.75 8.29
CA ASN A 124 2.71 -8.96 7.59
C ASN A 124 2.33 -8.94 6.10
N VAL A 125 2.67 -7.88 5.41
CA VAL A 125 2.37 -7.72 3.98
C VAL A 125 3.63 -7.91 3.16
N ARG A 126 3.55 -8.76 2.13
CA ARG A 126 4.67 -9.02 1.22
C ARG A 126 4.37 -8.50 -0.17
N PHE A 127 5.36 -7.85 -0.75
CA PHE A 127 5.34 -7.40 -2.14
C PHE A 127 6.44 -8.08 -2.95
N SER A 128 6.14 -8.38 -4.21
CA SER A 128 7.14 -8.78 -5.22
C SER A 128 6.86 -8.14 -6.57
N GLY A 129 7.90 -7.97 -7.38
CA GLY A 129 7.82 -7.32 -8.68
C GLY A 129 7.97 -5.79 -8.60
N LEU A 130 7.52 -5.10 -9.64
CA LEU A 130 7.71 -3.65 -9.77
C LEU A 130 6.60 -2.87 -9.04
N ILE A 131 7.02 -1.98 -8.15
CA ILE A 131 6.17 -0.98 -7.48
C ILE A 131 6.62 0.40 -7.98
N ASP A 132 5.73 1.10 -8.68
CA ASP A 132 6.00 2.39 -9.30
C ASP A 132 4.92 3.39 -8.83
N ASP A 133 5.33 4.37 -8.02
CA ASP A 133 4.44 5.39 -7.46
C ASP A 133 3.34 4.78 -6.54
N LEU A 134 3.78 4.34 -5.36
CA LEU A 134 2.90 3.84 -4.29
C LEU A 134 2.90 4.83 -3.12
N MET A 135 1.72 5.30 -2.76
CA MET A 135 1.48 6.08 -1.55
C MET A 135 0.66 5.28 -0.56
N ILE A 136 1.01 5.34 0.72
CA ILE A 136 0.15 4.83 1.80
C ILE A 136 -0.40 6.02 2.57
N ARG A 137 -1.72 6.11 2.66
CA ARG A 137 -2.44 7.22 3.28
C ARG A 137 -3.39 6.75 4.36
N LYS A 138 -3.52 7.58 5.39
CA LYS A 138 -4.44 7.30 6.50
C LYS A 138 -5.89 7.40 6.04
N MET A 139 -6.68 6.39 6.35
CA MET A 139 -8.14 6.43 6.23
C MET A 139 -8.75 7.09 7.47
N SER A 140 -9.61 8.06 7.28
CA SER A 140 -10.30 8.70 8.42
C SER A 140 -11.46 7.85 8.95
N ILE A 141 -11.78 8.02 10.25
CA ILE A 141 -12.95 7.38 10.85
C ILE A 141 -14.24 7.77 10.11
N LYS A 142 -14.32 9.01 9.64
CA LYS A 142 -15.46 9.51 8.86
C LYS A 142 -15.62 8.77 7.53
N GLU A 143 -14.54 8.41 6.88
CA GLU A 143 -14.57 7.60 5.66
C GLU A 143 -14.97 6.16 5.95
N ILE A 144 -14.46 5.58 7.05
CA ILE A 144 -14.79 4.22 7.49
C ILE A 144 -16.29 4.08 7.78
N THR A 145 -16.88 5.08 8.40
CA THR A 145 -18.28 5.05 8.84
C THR A 145 -19.24 5.75 7.88
N ARG A 146 -18.74 6.17 6.72
CA ARG A 146 -19.52 6.89 5.72
C ARG A 146 -20.74 6.09 5.28
N ASN A 147 -21.90 6.75 5.22
CA ASN A 147 -23.19 6.17 4.84
C ASN A 147 -23.66 4.98 5.72
N GLN A 148 -23.09 4.82 6.92
CA GLN A 148 -23.48 3.78 7.86
C GLN A 148 -24.40 4.35 8.95
N THR A 149 -25.39 3.57 9.38
CA THR A 149 -26.13 3.88 10.62
C THR A 149 -25.19 3.74 11.82
N ALA A 150 -25.48 4.40 12.94
CA ALA A 150 -24.67 4.31 14.14
C ALA A 150 -24.42 2.86 14.60
N ALA A 151 -25.45 2.02 14.55
CA ALA A 151 -25.33 0.60 14.91
C ALA A 151 -24.41 -0.20 13.96
N LYS A 152 -24.46 0.07 12.65
CA LYS A 152 -23.55 -0.56 11.68
C LYS A 152 -22.12 -0.02 11.85
N ALA A 153 -21.95 1.28 12.02
CA ALA A 153 -20.64 1.90 12.27
C ALA A 153 -19.96 1.27 13.50
N THR A 154 -20.70 1.10 14.60
CA THR A 154 -20.16 0.44 15.81
C THR A 154 -19.70 -0.99 15.52
N LYS A 155 -20.47 -1.78 14.76
CA LYS A 155 -20.10 -3.14 14.39
C LYS A 155 -18.85 -3.19 13.49
N ILE A 156 -18.75 -2.29 12.52
CA ILE A 156 -17.59 -2.16 11.63
C ILE A 156 -16.35 -1.82 12.46
N ILE A 157 -16.43 -0.81 13.31
CA ILE A 157 -15.34 -0.41 14.20
C ILE A 157 -14.91 -1.57 15.11
N ALA A 158 -15.85 -2.26 15.74
CA ALA A 158 -15.55 -3.41 16.59
C ALA A 158 -14.87 -4.56 15.82
N LYS A 159 -15.26 -4.79 14.55
CA LYS A 159 -14.61 -5.77 13.67
C LYS A 159 -13.17 -5.36 13.37
N ILE A 160 -12.93 -4.09 13.03
CA ILE A 160 -11.61 -3.55 12.75
C ILE A 160 -10.71 -3.70 13.98
N LEU A 161 -11.12 -3.20 15.14
CA LEU A 161 -10.36 -3.25 16.39
C LEU A 161 -9.95 -4.67 16.77
N ARG A 162 -10.83 -5.66 16.55
CA ARG A 162 -10.53 -7.07 16.79
C ARG A 162 -9.40 -7.57 15.90
N VAL A 163 -9.41 -7.19 14.60
CA VAL A 163 -8.37 -7.65 13.65
C VAL A 163 -7.04 -6.98 13.94
N ILE A 164 -7.04 -5.67 14.15
CA ILE A 164 -5.80 -4.92 14.42
C ILE A 164 -5.31 -5.06 15.87
N LYS A 165 -6.09 -5.73 16.73
CA LYS A 165 -5.76 -5.98 18.15
C LYS A 165 -5.43 -4.69 18.91
N GLN A 166 -6.21 -3.64 18.69
CA GLN A 166 -6.08 -2.34 19.33
C GLN A 166 -7.39 -1.92 19.99
N ASP A 167 -7.28 -1.03 20.97
CA ASP A 167 -8.43 -0.51 21.71
C ASP A 167 -9.03 0.75 21.06
N ASN A 168 -8.29 1.38 20.14
CA ASN A 168 -8.69 2.61 19.47
C ASN A 168 -8.30 2.59 17.99
N ILE A 169 -9.19 3.09 17.12
CA ILE A 169 -8.90 3.28 15.69
C ILE A 169 -8.41 4.70 15.35
N ASP A 170 -8.44 5.62 16.31
CA ASP A 170 -7.95 6.98 16.09
C ASP A 170 -6.43 7.04 16.29
N VAL A 171 -5.71 6.56 15.31
CA VAL A 171 -4.26 6.57 15.28
C VAL A 171 -3.76 7.81 14.53
N PRO A 172 -2.64 8.45 14.93
CA PRO A 172 -2.12 9.65 14.26
C PRO A 172 -1.59 9.35 12.86
N LYS A 173 -0.96 8.21 12.68
CA LYS A 173 -0.40 7.71 11.41
C LYS A 173 -0.89 6.29 11.14
N VAL A 174 -0.76 5.85 9.89
CA VAL A 174 -0.97 4.43 9.51
C VAL A 174 0.05 3.57 10.25
N GLN A 175 -0.41 2.59 11.00
CA GLN A 175 0.47 1.64 11.68
C GLN A 175 0.89 0.56 10.70
N VAL A 176 2.19 0.48 10.42
CA VAL A 176 2.76 -0.43 9.42
C VAL A 176 3.79 -1.32 10.08
N ASN A 177 3.50 -2.61 10.21
CA ASN A 177 4.34 -3.57 10.90
C ASN A 177 4.63 -4.81 10.03
N GLY A 178 5.90 -5.10 9.77
CA GLY A 178 6.29 -6.31 9.06
C GLY A 178 5.95 -6.28 7.58
N ILE A 179 6.37 -5.25 6.84
CA ILE A 179 6.30 -5.27 5.38
C ILE A 179 7.59 -5.83 4.79
N ASP A 180 7.44 -6.78 3.88
CA ASP A 180 8.54 -7.43 3.16
C ASP A 180 8.56 -6.99 1.69
N PHE A 181 9.56 -6.20 1.34
CA PHE A 181 9.87 -5.77 -0.02
C PHE A 181 11.09 -6.50 -0.61
N SER A 182 11.61 -7.54 0.04
CA SER A 182 12.87 -8.21 -0.35
C SER A 182 12.90 -8.69 -1.80
N SER A 183 11.72 -8.96 -2.38
CA SER A 183 11.55 -9.40 -3.76
C SER A 183 10.90 -8.34 -4.67
N ALA A 184 10.86 -7.08 -4.23
CA ALA A 184 10.31 -5.97 -5.00
C ALA A 184 11.42 -5.07 -5.57
N THR A 185 11.13 -4.44 -6.70
CA THR A 185 11.85 -3.27 -7.20
C THR A 185 10.94 -2.07 -7.03
N MET A 186 11.42 -1.02 -6.39
CA MET A 186 10.58 0.09 -5.98
C MET A 186 11.09 1.42 -6.52
N GLN A 187 10.15 2.34 -6.81
CA GLN A 187 10.42 3.75 -7.08
C GLN A 187 9.20 4.60 -6.71
N PHE A 188 9.44 5.85 -6.31
CA PHE A 188 8.39 6.83 -5.96
C PHE A 188 7.45 6.33 -4.87
N LEU A 189 8.03 5.95 -3.73
CA LEU A 189 7.28 5.57 -2.55
C LEU A 189 7.01 6.78 -1.66
N ASP A 190 5.82 6.83 -1.06
CA ASP A 190 5.51 7.84 -0.06
C ASP A 190 4.85 7.20 1.16
N PHE A 191 5.61 7.13 2.25
CA PHE A 191 5.21 6.63 3.56
C PHE A 191 5.11 7.74 4.61
N SER A 192 5.00 9.01 4.19
CA SER A 192 5.00 10.17 5.11
C SER A 192 3.89 10.15 6.17
N GLU A 193 2.76 9.49 5.87
CA GLU A 193 1.67 9.29 6.83
C GLU A 193 1.76 7.98 7.61
N CYS A 194 2.90 7.26 7.54
CA CYS A 194 3.08 5.96 8.15
C CYS A 194 4.01 6.00 9.37
N GLU A 195 3.78 5.08 10.29
CA GLU A 195 4.72 4.66 11.32
C GLU A 195 5.20 3.26 10.96
N LEU A 196 6.44 3.17 10.45
CA LEU A 196 7.01 1.95 9.89
C LEU A 196 7.79 1.18 10.95
N GLN A 197 7.48 -0.11 11.10
CA GLN A 197 8.17 -1.04 11.99
C GLN A 197 8.46 -2.36 11.27
N HIS A 198 9.62 -2.97 11.54
CA HIS A 198 10.02 -4.28 11.01
C HIS A 198 9.93 -4.38 9.48
N ILE A 199 10.49 -3.39 8.80
CA ILE A 199 10.50 -3.36 7.33
C ILE A 199 11.68 -4.15 6.79
N ILE A 200 11.43 -4.99 5.80
CA ILE A 200 12.47 -5.68 5.03
C ILE A 200 12.58 -4.99 3.67
N PRO A 201 13.64 -4.22 3.40
CA PRO A 201 13.81 -3.54 2.12
C PRO A 201 14.17 -4.51 1.00
N PRO A 202 14.14 -4.08 -0.27
CA PRO A 202 14.75 -4.82 -1.37
C PRO A 202 16.20 -5.21 -1.07
N THR A 203 16.63 -6.36 -1.62
CA THR A 203 17.96 -6.92 -1.37
C THR A 203 19.04 -6.39 -2.32
N ASP A 204 18.66 -5.49 -3.25
CA ASP A 204 19.59 -4.87 -4.18
C ASP A 204 20.39 -3.71 -3.55
N ASP A 205 21.32 -3.15 -4.31
CA ASP A 205 22.13 -2.00 -3.89
C ASP A 205 21.48 -0.65 -4.20
N LYS A 206 20.28 -0.62 -4.77
CA LYS A 206 19.55 0.59 -5.15
C LYS A 206 18.59 1.09 -4.08
N HIS A 207 18.45 0.35 -3.00
CA HIS A 207 17.57 0.70 -1.88
C HIS A 207 18.36 0.73 -0.58
N LEU A 208 18.03 1.68 0.30
CA LEU A 208 18.65 1.81 1.60
C LEU A 208 17.57 2.08 2.65
N LEU A 209 17.32 1.12 3.54
CA LEU A 209 16.48 1.34 4.71
C LEU A 209 17.23 2.20 5.73
N ILE A 210 16.61 3.26 6.24
CA ILE A 210 17.05 4.04 7.38
C ILE A 210 15.97 3.93 8.46
N ASP A 211 16.23 3.14 9.47
CA ASP A 211 15.30 2.78 10.55
C ASP A 211 15.65 3.41 11.90
N LYS A 212 16.77 4.11 11.95
CA LYS A 212 17.24 4.88 13.12
C LYS A 212 17.93 6.16 12.67
N ASP A 213 17.86 7.15 13.53
CA ASP A 213 18.60 8.42 13.37
C ASP A 213 18.39 9.13 12.03
N LEU A 214 17.21 8.94 11.41
CA LEU A 214 16.91 9.50 10.09
C LEU A 214 17.12 11.02 10.04
N TYR A 215 16.79 11.74 11.12
CA TYR A 215 16.99 13.19 11.19
C TYR A 215 18.48 13.54 11.13
N GLU A 216 19.33 12.87 11.91
CA GLU A 216 20.78 13.13 11.95
C GLU A 216 21.45 12.75 10.62
N ILE A 217 21.01 11.62 10.03
CA ILE A 217 21.50 11.16 8.72
C ILE A 217 21.15 12.18 7.64
N THR A 218 19.90 12.62 7.56
CA THR A 218 19.46 13.60 6.53
C THR A 218 20.12 14.96 6.74
N LYS A 219 20.34 15.39 7.97
CA LYS A 219 21.09 16.60 8.30
C LYS A 219 22.55 16.50 7.83
N CYS A 220 23.23 15.41 8.14
CA CYS A 220 24.60 15.17 7.69
C CYS A 220 24.71 15.19 6.16
N VAL A 221 23.80 14.51 5.46
CA VAL A 221 23.75 14.52 3.99
C VAL A 221 23.51 15.94 3.45
N SER A 222 22.59 16.69 4.05
CA SER A 222 22.31 18.09 3.65
C SER A 222 23.52 19.00 3.83
N ASP A 223 24.26 18.85 4.93
CA ASP A 223 25.44 19.68 5.20
C ASP A 223 26.57 19.34 4.23
N GLU A 224 26.78 18.07 3.90
CA GLU A 224 27.75 17.64 2.90
C GLU A 224 27.39 18.16 1.49
N ILE A 225 26.11 18.13 1.10
CA ILE A 225 25.64 18.69 -0.17
C ILE A 225 25.96 20.17 -0.25
N LYS A 226 25.66 20.96 0.79
CA LYS A 226 25.95 22.41 0.83
C LYS A 226 27.43 22.72 0.71
N ASN A 227 28.29 21.87 1.26
CA ASN A 227 29.74 22.09 1.32
C ASN A 227 30.47 21.59 0.07
N SER A 228 30.00 20.55 -0.60
CA SER A 228 30.77 19.85 -1.64
C SER A 228 30.15 19.88 -3.04
N TRP A 229 28.91 20.35 -3.18
CA TRP A 229 28.22 20.41 -4.48
C TRP A 229 28.24 21.85 -5.04
N TYR A 230 29.02 22.06 -6.11
CA TYR A 230 29.24 23.38 -6.68
C TYR A 230 28.19 23.82 -7.71
N ASN A 231 27.47 22.87 -8.33
CA ASN A 231 26.38 23.19 -9.22
C ASN A 231 25.13 23.53 -8.40
N ALA A 232 24.65 24.78 -8.53
CA ALA A 232 23.52 25.27 -7.73
C ALA A 232 22.21 24.53 -8.00
N ASP A 233 21.94 24.11 -9.24
CA ASP A 233 20.72 23.40 -9.60
C ASP A 233 20.74 21.99 -8.99
N ASN A 234 21.84 21.23 -9.17
CA ASN A 234 22.01 19.92 -8.59
C ASN A 234 21.99 19.96 -7.06
N GLN A 235 22.58 21.01 -6.45
CA GLN A 235 22.53 21.21 -5.01
C GLN A 235 21.10 21.40 -4.52
N SER A 236 20.30 22.24 -5.20
CA SER A 236 18.90 22.49 -4.87
C SER A 236 18.05 21.22 -4.99
N TRP A 237 18.23 20.46 -6.06
CA TRP A 237 17.54 19.19 -6.26
C TRP A 237 17.89 18.15 -5.20
N ALA A 238 19.17 17.98 -4.90
CA ALA A 238 19.62 17.06 -3.87
C ALA A 238 19.04 17.40 -2.50
N LEU A 239 19.04 18.69 -2.11
CA LEU A 239 18.42 19.14 -0.86
C LEU A 239 16.91 18.88 -0.82
N ASN A 240 16.20 19.05 -1.93
CA ASN A 240 14.78 18.74 -2.02
C ASN A 240 14.52 17.23 -1.83
N CYS A 241 15.34 16.36 -2.43
CA CYS A 241 15.26 14.90 -2.22
C CYS A 241 15.45 14.56 -0.74
N VAL A 242 16.49 15.11 -0.11
CA VAL A 242 16.76 14.86 1.33
C VAL A 242 15.60 15.35 2.21
N ASN A 243 15.05 16.53 1.94
CA ASN A 243 13.93 17.08 2.68
C ASN A 243 12.66 16.21 2.55
N ASN A 244 12.41 15.61 1.38
CA ASN A 244 11.29 14.70 1.20
C ASN A 244 11.47 13.41 1.99
N ILE A 245 12.67 12.82 1.97
CA ILE A 245 12.99 11.63 2.77
C ILE A 245 12.82 11.92 4.28
N GLN A 246 13.24 13.10 4.74
CA GLN A 246 13.11 13.49 6.15
C GLN A 246 11.65 13.54 6.63
N LYS A 247 10.68 13.83 5.74
CA LYS A 247 9.25 13.84 6.08
C LYS A 247 8.71 12.45 6.46
N GLU A 248 9.39 11.39 6.07
CA GLU A 248 9.02 10.01 6.40
C GLU A 248 9.41 9.58 7.81
N ALA A 249 10.14 10.43 8.56
CA ALA A 249 10.63 10.09 9.91
C ALA A 249 9.56 9.40 10.78
N PRO A 250 9.97 8.39 11.59
CA PRO A 250 11.35 8.06 11.94
C PRO A 250 12.07 7.07 11.01
N THR A 251 11.38 6.46 10.05
CA THR A 251 11.93 5.44 9.17
C THR A 251 11.68 5.79 7.71
N ALA A 252 12.67 5.61 6.85
CA ALA A 252 12.54 5.82 5.41
C ALA A 252 13.23 4.71 4.60
N ILE A 253 12.76 4.48 3.38
CA ILE A 253 13.48 3.70 2.36
C ILE A 253 13.96 4.65 1.28
N VAL A 254 15.26 4.89 1.26
CA VAL A 254 15.91 5.71 0.23
C VAL A 254 16.02 4.89 -1.04
N CYS A 255 15.52 5.42 -2.15
CA CYS A 255 15.47 4.73 -3.43
C CYS A 255 16.31 5.47 -4.48
N TRP A 256 17.28 4.77 -5.10
CA TRP A 256 18.14 5.30 -6.15
C TRP A 256 17.35 5.77 -7.39
N GLN A 257 16.26 5.07 -7.73
CA GLN A 257 15.44 5.40 -8.89
C GLN A 257 14.76 6.77 -8.74
N ASP A 258 14.43 7.18 -7.51
CA ASP A 258 13.82 8.47 -7.24
C ASP A 258 14.79 9.61 -7.55
N PHE A 259 16.08 9.40 -7.28
CA PHE A 259 17.13 10.37 -7.59
C PHE A 259 17.41 10.45 -9.09
N LYS A 260 17.50 9.28 -9.78
CA LYS A 260 17.74 9.21 -11.22
C LYS A 260 16.62 9.87 -12.03
N HIS A 261 15.40 9.89 -11.55
CA HIS A 261 14.27 10.50 -12.26
C HIS A 261 14.45 12.00 -12.49
N PHE A 262 15.10 12.69 -11.57
CA PHE A 262 15.29 14.13 -11.62
C PHE A 262 16.56 14.55 -12.35
N GLU A 263 17.58 13.67 -12.37
CA GLU A 263 18.89 13.92 -12.94
C GLU A 263 19.44 12.66 -13.61
N ASP A 264 20.74 12.53 -13.72
CA ASP A 264 21.40 11.37 -14.30
C ASP A 264 21.83 10.30 -13.25
N GLU A 265 22.45 9.24 -13.74
CA GLU A 265 22.92 8.15 -12.88
C GLU A 265 24.06 8.59 -11.95
N VAL A 266 24.91 9.52 -12.40
CA VAL A 266 26.04 10.02 -11.61
C VAL A 266 25.52 10.81 -10.39
N PHE A 267 24.47 11.61 -10.60
CA PHE A 267 23.80 12.32 -9.51
C PHE A 267 23.19 11.33 -8.51
N ALA A 268 22.45 10.31 -9.01
CA ALA A 268 21.81 9.32 -8.17
C ALA A 268 22.84 8.51 -7.36
N ASP A 269 23.92 8.06 -7.99
CA ASP A 269 25.01 7.32 -7.34
C ASP A 269 25.66 8.14 -6.22
N LYS A 270 25.98 9.41 -6.54
CA LYS A 270 26.60 10.31 -5.56
C LYS A 270 25.70 10.54 -4.34
N LEU A 271 24.39 10.76 -4.56
CA LEU A 271 23.46 10.98 -3.45
C LEU A 271 23.26 9.73 -2.61
N MET A 272 23.13 8.55 -3.23
CA MET A 272 23.06 7.26 -2.53
C MET A 272 24.33 6.99 -1.71
N GLU A 273 25.51 7.33 -2.22
CA GLU A 273 26.77 7.17 -1.50
C GLU A 273 26.81 8.05 -0.23
N LEU A 274 26.33 9.29 -0.32
CA LEU A 274 26.22 10.18 0.85
C LEU A 274 25.32 9.58 1.92
N PHE A 275 24.15 9.05 1.54
CA PHE A 275 23.25 8.39 2.49
C PHE A 275 23.88 7.14 3.12
N ARG A 276 24.58 6.31 2.34
CA ARG A 276 25.27 5.12 2.86
C ARG A 276 26.39 5.49 3.85
N LYS A 277 27.17 6.53 3.52
CA LYS A 277 28.22 7.06 4.39
C LYS A 277 27.65 7.58 5.70
N ALA A 278 26.64 8.44 5.63
CA ALA A 278 25.98 9.01 6.81
C ALA A 278 25.34 7.91 7.68
N LYS A 279 24.65 6.94 7.09
CA LYS A 279 24.08 5.81 7.82
C LYS A 279 25.17 4.99 8.55
N LYS A 280 26.32 4.76 7.92
CA LYS A 280 27.44 4.05 8.56
C LYS A 280 28.02 4.80 9.75
N GLU A 281 27.97 6.13 9.71
CA GLU A 281 28.50 7.01 10.75
C GLU A 281 27.53 7.14 11.94
N TYR A 282 26.25 7.35 11.69
CA TYR A 282 25.23 7.66 12.69
C TYR A 282 24.31 6.48 13.05
N GLY A 283 24.11 5.54 12.16
CA GLY A 283 23.19 4.40 12.33
C GLY A 283 23.81 3.16 13.01
N ARG A 284 24.74 3.33 13.97
CA ARG A 284 25.41 2.25 14.72
C ARG A 284 24.58 1.74 15.90
#